data_08e2dd83ee5d275ad303056fd699144c
#
_entry.id   08e2dd83ee5d275ad303056fd699144c
#
_cell.length_a   1.000
_cell.length_b   1.000
_cell.length_c   1.000
_cell.angle_alpha   90.00
_cell.angle_beta   90.00
_cell.angle_gamma   90.00
#
_symmetry.space_group_name_H-M   'P 1'
#
loop_
_entity.id
_entity.type
_entity.pdbx_description
1 polymer ?
#
loop_
_entity_poly.entity_id
_entity_poly.type
_entity_poly.pdbx_seq_one_letter_code
_entity_poly.pdbx_strand_id
1 'polypeptide(L)'
;MLFRSNFYADETYEHQVIPGMVYISHPTEYGTLYTKAELEAIYTICKEYEMPLFVDGARLGYGLAADDTDVTLPDLAKLCDAFYIGGTKVGALCGEAVVFTKKAPKFFFTTVKQHGALLAKGRLVGIQFDTLFTDDLYMEISKHAIRLANILKAGVLAKGYKLLLDSPTNQQFIIVDNEKYAELKKQVAFSTWEKVDADHTAIRFATSWATKEEDVQALLELL
;
A
#
# COMPACT_ATOMS: atom_id res chain seq x y z
N MET A 1 -7.53 17.93 3.32
CA MET A 1 -6.62 19.08 3.36
C MET A 1 -7.00 20.22 4.29
N LEU A 2 -8.06 20.05 5.02
CA LEU A 2 -8.47 20.93 6.12
C LEU A 2 -7.39 21.09 7.21
N PHE A 3 -6.46 20.12 7.33
CA PHE A 3 -5.52 20.10 8.46
C PHE A 3 -4.61 21.34 8.52
N ARG A 4 -3.92 21.72 7.42
CA ARG A 4 -2.98 22.85 7.46
C ARG A 4 -3.70 24.21 7.41
N SER A 5 -4.80 24.32 6.68
CA SER A 5 -5.64 25.52 6.74
C SER A 5 -6.20 25.75 8.15
N ASN A 6 -6.63 24.67 8.82
CA ASN A 6 -7.06 24.74 10.21
C ASN A 6 -5.90 25.05 11.15
N PHE A 7 -4.69 24.48 10.91
CA PHE A 7 -3.50 24.78 11.70
C PHE A 7 -3.17 26.28 11.70
N TYR A 8 -3.11 26.93 10.52
CA TYR A 8 -2.80 28.35 10.43
C TYR A 8 -3.99 29.26 10.77
N ALA A 9 -5.21 28.74 10.81
CA ALA A 9 -6.39 29.47 11.28
C ALA A 9 -6.57 29.40 12.81
N ASP A 10 -5.83 28.53 13.49
CA ASP A 10 -5.85 28.42 14.95
C ASP A 10 -4.98 29.51 15.57
N GLU A 11 -5.55 30.33 16.42
CA GLU A 11 -4.83 31.41 17.11
C GLU A 11 -3.68 30.93 18.00
N THR A 12 -3.67 29.61 18.32
CA THR A 12 -2.63 28.96 19.15
C THR A 12 -1.59 28.21 18.33
N TYR A 13 -1.58 28.35 16.99
CA TYR A 13 -0.68 27.57 16.11
C TYR A 13 0.81 27.69 16.47
N GLU A 14 1.22 28.81 17.05
CA GLU A 14 2.61 29.04 17.49
C GLU A 14 3.05 28.07 18.60
N HIS A 15 2.10 27.48 19.32
CA HIS A 15 2.35 26.48 20.38
C HIS A 15 2.25 25.03 19.89
N GLN A 16 1.98 24.84 18.60
CA GLN A 16 1.78 23.53 18.00
C GLN A 16 3.01 23.10 17.17
N VAL A 17 3.13 21.80 16.92
CA VAL A 17 4.16 21.25 16.02
C VAL A 17 3.85 21.69 14.60
N ILE A 18 4.80 22.37 13.96
CA ILE A 18 4.66 22.84 12.58
C ILE A 18 4.57 21.61 11.65
N PRO A 19 3.55 21.52 10.77
CA PRO A 19 3.45 20.46 9.77
C PRO A 19 4.64 20.51 8.80
N GLY A 20 5.47 19.46 8.82
CA GLY A 20 6.71 19.41 8.02
C GLY A 20 6.61 18.63 6.72
N MET A 21 5.61 17.74 6.59
CA MET A 21 5.45 16.88 5.42
C MET A 21 4.02 16.34 5.36
N VAL A 22 3.52 16.11 4.16
CA VAL A 22 2.35 15.28 3.92
C VAL A 22 2.82 13.87 3.57
N TYR A 23 2.28 12.88 4.29
CA TYR A 23 2.56 11.47 4.08
C TYR A 23 1.26 10.74 3.73
N ILE A 24 1.24 10.03 2.62
CA ILE A 24 0.10 9.22 2.19
C ILE A 24 0.56 7.82 1.81
N SER A 25 -0.28 6.81 2.00
CA SER A 25 -0.05 5.45 1.50
C SER A 25 -0.79 5.22 0.19
N HIS A 26 -0.10 4.68 -0.82
CA HIS A 26 -0.71 4.32 -2.10
C HIS A 26 -0.20 2.94 -2.57
N PRO A 27 -1.07 1.91 -2.56
CA PRO A 27 -2.45 1.85 -2.03
C PRO A 27 -2.55 2.15 -0.53
N THR A 28 -3.74 2.56 -0.10
CA THR A 28 -4.01 2.75 1.33
C THR A 28 -4.02 1.42 2.09
N GLU A 29 -4.03 1.45 3.43
CA GLU A 29 -4.13 0.25 4.26
C GLU A 29 -5.45 -0.52 4.04
N TYR A 30 -6.50 0.15 3.60
CA TYR A 30 -7.76 -0.46 3.19
C TYR A 30 -7.76 -0.97 1.73
N GLY A 31 -6.63 -0.85 1.04
CA GLY A 31 -6.50 -1.29 -0.35
C GLY A 31 -7.22 -0.38 -1.35
N THR A 32 -7.58 0.84 -0.98
CA THR A 32 -8.11 1.84 -1.91
C THR A 32 -6.99 2.55 -2.65
N LEU A 33 -7.30 3.10 -3.81
CA LEU A 33 -6.37 3.83 -4.66
C LEU A 33 -6.73 5.32 -4.68
N TYR A 34 -5.71 6.16 -4.72
CA TYR A 34 -5.89 7.54 -5.17
C TYR A 34 -5.94 7.56 -6.69
N THR A 35 -6.88 8.29 -7.26
CA THR A 35 -6.87 8.64 -8.67
C THR A 35 -5.76 9.63 -8.97
N LYS A 36 -5.35 9.72 -10.23
CA LYS A 36 -4.37 10.72 -10.66
C LYS A 36 -4.82 12.14 -10.35
N ALA A 37 -6.10 12.44 -10.54
CA ALA A 37 -6.68 13.75 -10.22
C ALA A 37 -6.60 14.08 -8.72
N GLU A 38 -6.83 13.10 -7.84
CA GLU A 38 -6.67 13.27 -6.39
C GLU A 38 -5.22 13.52 -6.01
N LEU A 39 -4.27 12.78 -6.59
CA LEU A 39 -2.83 13.00 -6.37
C LEU A 39 -2.40 14.38 -6.86
N GLU A 40 -2.88 14.84 -8.01
CA GLU A 40 -2.62 16.19 -8.53
C GLU A 40 -3.15 17.27 -7.59
N ALA A 41 -4.37 17.09 -7.07
CA ALA A 41 -4.95 18.03 -6.10
C ALA A 41 -4.16 18.06 -4.79
N ILE A 42 -3.77 16.90 -4.25
CA ILE A 42 -2.94 16.80 -3.04
C ILE A 42 -1.59 17.48 -3.27
N TYR A 43 -0.92 17.18 -4.38
CA TYR A 43 0.38 17.74 -4.69
C TYR A 43 0.34 19.25 -4.88
N THR A 44 -0.68 19.77 -5.56
CA THR A 44 -0.90 21.21 -5.75
C THR A 44 -0.96 21.94 -4.42
N ILE A 45 -1.75 21.43 -3.47
CA ILE A 45 -1.86 22.06 -2.15
C ILE A 45 -0.57 21.87 -1.34
N CYS A 46 0.12 20.76 -1.48
CA CYS A 46 1.44 20.58 -0.87
C CYS A 46 2.42 21.66 -1.34
N LYS A 47 2.37 22.03 -2.63
CA LYS A 47 3.21 23.10 -3.19
C LYS A 47 2.80 24.48 -2.73
N GLU A 48 1.50 24.77 -2.64
CA GLU A 48 0.98 26.03 -2.12
C GLU A 48 1.48 26.30 -0.68
N TYR A 49 1.55 25.25 0.14
CA TYR A 49 2.01 25.35 1.53
C TYR A 49 3.49 25.00 1.73
N GLU A 50 4.28 24.88 0.67
CA GLU A 50 5.70 24.54 0.70
C GLU A 50 6.02 23.25 1.49
N MET A 51 5.08 22.30 1.51
CA MET A 51 5.28 21.00 2.14
C MET A 51 5.71 19.95 1.13
N PRO A 52 6.70 19.11 1.43
CA PRO A 52 6.95 17.91 0.64
C PRO A 52 5.80 16.91 0.77
N LEU A 53 5.48 16.24 -0.35
CA LEU A 53 4.60 15.08 -0.38
C LEU A 53 5.44 13.81 -0.47
N PHE A 54 5.26 12.92 0.50
CA PHE A 54 5.86 11.59 0.51
C PHE A 54 4.78 10.53 0.29
N VAL A 55 5.03 9.59 -0.64
CA VAL A 55 4.13 8.48 -0.93
C VAL A 55 4.72 7.17 -0.43
N ASP A 56 4.05 6.56 0.55
CA ASP A 56 4.34 5.22 1.01
C ASP A 56 3.82 4.21 -0.01
N GLY A 57 4.74 3.57 -0.71
CA GLY A 57 4.46 2.57 -1.72
C GLY A 57 4.72 1.13 -1.26
N ALA A 58 4.48 0.77 0.01
CA ALA A 58 4.73 -0.57 0.53
C ALA A 58 4.07 -1.69 -0.27
N ARG A 59 2.96 -1.40 -0.95
CA ARG A 59 2.23 -2.30 -1.85
C ARG A 59 2.07 -1.70 -3.25
N LEU A 60 3.00 -0.84 -3.65
CA LEU A 60 2.88 -0.05 -4.88
C LEU A 60 2.67 -0.92 -6.12
N GLY A 61 3.38 -2.03 -6.25
CA GLY A 61 3.21 -2.94 -7.38
C GLY A 61 1.75 -3.41 -7.53
N TYR A 62 1.10 -3.74 -6.43
CA TYR A 62 -0.31 -4.16 -6.46
C TYR A 62 -1.26 -3.01 -6.79
N GLY A 63 -0.96 -1.79 -6.36
CA GLY A 63 -1.72 -0.60 -6.76
C GLY A 63 -1.58 -0.27 -8.24
N LEU A 64 -0.35 -0.36 -8.77
CA LEU A 64 -0.07 -0.12 -10.19
C LEU A 64 -0.61 -1.23 -11.12
N ALA A 65 -0.82 -2.44 -10.58
CA ALA A 65 -1.35 -3.58 -11.33
C ALA A 65 -2.87 -3.73 -11.19
N ALA A 66 -3.53 -2.93 -10.37
CA ALA A 66 -4.98 -2.96 -10.21
C ALA A 66 -5.69 -2.51 -11.50
N ASP A 67 -6.81 -3.16 -11.83
CA ASP A 67 -7.54 -2.89 -13.08
C ASP A 67 -8.08 -1.45 -13.17
N ASP A 68 -8.42 -0.86 -12.02
CA ASP A 68 -9.03 0.48 -11.93
C ASP A 68 -8.00 1.62 -11.74
N THR A 69 -6.68 1.33 -11.80
CA THR A 69 -5.67 2.37 -11.63
C THR A 69 -5.52 3.25 -12.87
N ASP A 70 -5.45 4.55 -12.66
CA ASP A 70 -5.08 5.55 -13.68
C ASP A 70 -3.70 6.18 -13.40
N VAL A 71 -2.96 5.62 -12.41
CA VAL A 71 -1.66 6.11 -11.93
C VAL A 71 -0.54 5.21 -12.39
N THR A 72 0.53 5.81 -12.91
CA THR A 72 1.76 5.12 -13.32
C THR A 72 2.96 5.58 -12.48
N LEU A 73 4.08 4.85 -12.52
CA LEU A 73 5.33 5.30 -11.90
C LEU A 73 5.79 6.69 -12.38
N PRO A 74 5.74 7.01 -13.70
CA PRO A 74 6.02 8.35 -14.17
C PRO A 74 5.07 9.44 -13.64
N ASP A 75 3.81 9.10 -13.33
CA ASP A 75 2.88 10.03 -12.72
C ASP A 75 3.27 10.30 -11.25
N LEU A 76 3.58 9.27 -10.47
CA LEU A 76 4.11 9.45 -9.11
C LEU A 76 5.37 10.31 -9.09
N ALA A 77 6.30 10.09 -10.03
CA ALA A 77 7.52 10.89 -10.14
C ALA A 77 7.25 12.38 -10.39
N LYS A 78 6.08 12.74 -10.94
CA LYS A 78 5.67 14.14 -11.17
C LYS A 78 4.85 14.71 -10.02
N LEU A 79 4.12 13.85 -9.30
CA LEU A 79 3.07 14.22 -8.35
C LEU A 79 3.45 14.00 -6.88
N CYS A 80 4.74 13.76 -6.58
CA CYS A 80 5.26 13.76 -5.21
C CYS A 80 6.72 14.22 -5.18
N ASP A 81 7.27 14.43 -4.00
CA ASP A 81 8.68 14.81 -3.83
C ASP A 81 9.57 13.61 -3.55
N ALA A 82 9.01 12.59 -2.91
CA ALA A 82 9.64 11.30 -2.72
C ALA A 82 8.59 10.20 -2.58
N PHE A 83 8.94 9.00 -2.97
CA PHE A 83 8.15 7.81 -2.72
C PHE A 83 9.06 6.61 -2.55
N TYR A 84 8.56 5.52 -2.00
CA TYR A 84 9.29 4.27 -2.11
C TYR A 84 8.50 3.20 -2.86
N ILE A 85 9.24 2.35 -3.53
CA ILE A 85 8.73 1.19 -4.24
C ILE A 85 8.87 -0.01 -3.31
N GLY A 86 7.74 -0.57 -2.91
CA GLY A 86 7.69 -1.71 -2.03
C GLY A 86 8.38 -2.93 -2.62
N GLY A 87 9.37 -3.47 -1.92
CA GLY A 87 10.08 -4.69 -2.32
C GLY A 87 9.63 -5.91 -1.55
N THR A 88 9.60 -5.85 -0.23
CA THR A 88 9.37 -7.00 0.65
C THR A 88 8.00 -7.67 0.48
N LYS A 89 6.98 -6.95 0.05
CA LYS A 89 5.66 -7.51 -0.25
C LYS A 89 5.51 -7.95 -1.71
N VAL A 90 6.45 -7.57 -2.58
CA VAL A 90 6.38 -7.77 -4.03
C VAL A 90 7.65 -8.50 -4.53
N GLY A 91 8.04 -9.58 -3.86
CA GLY A 91 9.06 -10.51 -4.33
C GLY A 91 10.48 -10.30 -3.82
N ALA A 92 10.83 -9.16 -3.24
CA ALA A 92 12.15 -8.97 -2.63
C ALA A 92 12.25 -9.69 -1.27
N LEU A 93 13.42 -10.20 -0.94
CA LEU A 93 13.70 -10.80 0.36
C LEU A 93 13.76 -9.73 1.47
N CYS A 94 14.24 -8.55 1.14
CA CYS A 94 14.33 -7.41 2.05
C CYS A 94 14.48 -6.09 1.29
N GLY A 95 14.14 -4.99 1.97
CA GLY A 95 14.38 -3.63 1.49
C GLY A 95 13.30 -3.06 0.60
N GLU A 96 13.39 -1.75 0.45
CA GLU A 96 12.51 -0.90 -0.34
C GLU A 96 13.39 0.04 -1.18
N ALA A 97 12.94 0.44 -2.36
CA ALA A 97 13.65 1.41 -3.18
C ALA A 97 13.08 2.81 -2.97
N VAL A 98 13.83 3.68 -2.30
CA VAL A 98 13.43 5.09 -2.10
C VAL A 98 13.79 5.91 -3.33
N VAL A 99 12.80 6.59 -3.88
CA VAL A 99 12.94 7.46 -5.05
C VAL A 99 12.74 8.92 -4.64
N PHE A 100 13.74 9.74 -4.84
CA PHE A 100 13.62 11.20 -4.78
C PHE A 100 13.35 11.72 -6.19
N THR A 101 12.21 12.34 -6.38
CA THR A 101 11.75 12.77 -7.71
C THR A 101 12.46 14.01 -8.23
N LYS A 102 13.12 14.74 -7.33
CA LYS A 102 13.95 15.91 -7.63
C LYS A 102 15.36 15.67 -7.10
N LYS A 103 15.74 16.38 -6.08
CA LYS A 103 17.06 16.27 -5.46
C LYS A 103 16.91 15.64 -4.08
N ALA A 104 17.73 14.64 -3.80
CA ALA A 104 17.83 14.09 -2.45
C ALA A 104 18.23 15.20 -1.44
N PRO A 105 17.79 15.08 -0.17
CA PRO A 105 18.17 16.03 0.87
C PRO A 105 19.69 16.20 0.97
N LYS A 106 20.14 17.42 1.29
CA LYS A 106 21.55 17.67 1.53
C LYS A 106 22.07 16.74 2.63
N PHE A 107 23.24 16.17 2.42
CA PHE A 107 23.85 15.19 3.34
C PHE A 107 23.06 13.91 3.56
N PHE A 108 22.18 13.52 2.65
CA PHE A 108 21.35 12.31 2.77
C PHE A 108 22.16 11.07 3.11
N PHE A 109 23.28 10.82 2.40
CA PHE A 109 24.17 9.68 2.66
C PHE A 109 24.74 9.70 4.10
N THR A 110 25.17 10.88 4.58
CA THR A 110 25.67 11.06 5.94
C THR A 110 24.56 10.77 6.96
N THR A 111 23.35 11.25 6.71
CA THR A 111 22.18 11.00 7.56
C THR A 111 21.85 9.51 7.62
N VAL A 112 21.83 8.81 6.49
CA VAL A 112 21.64 7.35 6.42
C VAL A 112 22.68 6.63 7.29
N LYS A 113 23.96 7.05 7.19
CA LYS A 113 25.04 6.47 7.98
C LYS A 113 24.88 6.75 9.48
N GLN A 114 24.51 7.97 9.87
CA GLN A 114 24.27 8.35 11.26
C GLN A 114 23.14 7.53 11.91
N HIS A 115 22.12 7.19 11.14
CA HIS A 115 21.00 6.35 11.60
C HIS A 115 21.30 4.84 11.53
N GLY A 116 22.54 4.44 11.22
CA GLY A 116 22.92 3.03 11.13
C GLY A 116 22.34 2.27 9.94
N ALA A 117 21.73 2.98 8.98
CA ALA A 117 21.05 2.37 7.84
C ALA A 117 21.95 2.15 6.61
N LEU A 118 23.24 2.50 6.68
CA LEU A 118 24.18 2.27 5.59
C LEU A 118 24.71 0.84 5.64
N LEU A 119 24.19 0.00 4.76
CA LEU A 119 24.60 -1.40 4.64
C LEU A 119 25.96 -1.51 3.93
N ALA A 120 26.92 -2.21 4.54
CA ALA A 120 28.22 -2.49 3.92
C ALA A 120 28.10 -3.29 2.60
N LYS A 121 27.04 -4.09 2.46
CA LYS A 121 26.73 -4.91 1.28
C LYS A 121 25.39 -4.51 0.66
N GLY A 122 25.08 -3.22 0.60
CA GLY A 122 23.82 -2.67 0.05
C GLY A 122 23.52 -3.12 -1.38
N ARG A 123 24.53 -3.53 -2.17
CA ARG A 123 24.32 -4.13 -3.49
C ARG A 123 23.41 -5.37 -3.48
N LEU A 124 23.28 -6.08 -2.35
CA LEU A 124 22.38 -7.22 -2.22
C LEU A 124 20.92 -6.79 -2.32
N VAL A 125 20.59 -5.60 -1.82
CA VAL A 125 19.27 -4.99 -2.01
C VAL A 125 19.14 -4.49 -3.45
N GLY A 126 20.16 -3.82 -3.98
CA GLY A 126 20.16 -3.32 -5.36
C GLY A 126 19.94 -4.40 -6.42
N ILE A 127 20.59 -5.55 -6.28
CA ILE A 127 20.42 -6.69 -7.20
C ILE A 127 18.97 -7.21 -7.20
N GLN A 128 18.29 -7.22 -6.06
CA GLN A 128 16.87 -7.63 -6.01
C GLN A 128 16.00 -6.70 -6.84
N PHE A 129 16.20 -5.39 -6.72
CA PHE A 129 15.46 -4.41 -7.52
C PHE A 129 15.85 -4.46 -8.99
N ASP A 130 17.14 -4.64 -9.31
CA ASP A 130 17.59 -4.86 -10.68
C ASP A 130 16.87 -6.07 -11.32
N THR A 131 16.79 -7.18 -10.61
CA THR A 131 16.06 -8.37 -11.04
C THR A 131 14.56 -8.09 -11.21
N LEU A 132 13.93 -7.45 -10.21
CA LEU A 132 12.49 -7.17 -10.24
C LEU A 132 12.10 -6.23 -11.39
N PHE A 133 12.98 -5.30 -11.77
CA PHE A 133 12.73 -4.36 -12.87
C PHE A 133 13.28 -4.85 -14.22
N THR A 134 13.89 -6.03 -14.26
CA THR A 134 14.28 -6.69 -15.53
C THR A 134 13.06 -7.41 -16.11
N ASP A 135 12.85 -7.25 -17.41
CA ASP A 135 11.80 -7.94 -18.19
C ASP A 135 10.39 -7.79 -17.58
N ASP A 136 10.11 -6.65 -16.95
CA ASP A 136 8.81 -6.28 -16.34
C ASP A 136 8.35 -7.22 -15.19
N LEU A 137 9.26 -8.01 -14.62
CA LEU A 137 8.93 -9.01 -13.59
C LEU A 137 8.13 -8.43 -12.42
N TYR A 138 8.47 -7.22 -11.95
CA TYR A 138 7.77 -6.56 -10.84
C TYR A 138 6.27 -6.40 -11.14
N MET A 139 5.92 -6.02 -12.37
CA MET A 139 4.52 -5.88 -12.79
C MET A 139 3.85 -7.22 -13.05
N GLU A 140 4.56 -8.20 -13.61
CA GLU A 140 4.02 -9.53 -13.86
C GLU A 140 3.59 -10.23 -12.58
N ILE A 141 4.46 -10.25 -11.55
CA ILE A 141 4.13 -10.86 -10.26
C ILE A 141 3.08 -10.05 -9.47
N SER A 142 3.00 -8.74 -9.70
CA SER A 142 1.94 -7.91 -9.14
C SER A 142 0.58 -8.20 -9.78
N LYS A 143 0.50 -8.32 -11.10
CA LYS A 143 -0.70 -8.72 -11.84
C LYS A 143 -1.18 -10.12 -11.44
N HIS A 144 -0.24 -11.05 -11.20
CA HIS A 144 -0.58 -12.37 -10.67
C HIS A 144 -1.35 -12.27 -9.34
N ALA A 145 -0.85 -11.47 -8.40
CA ALA A 145 -1.51 -11.28 -7.10
C ALA A 145 -2.90 -10.63 -7.24
N ILE A 146 -3.04 -9.63 -8.13
CA ILE A 146 -4.33 -8.98 -8.40
C ILE A 146 -5.32 -9.96 -9.03
N ARG A 147 -4.90 -10.76 -10.01
CA ARG A 147 -5.74 -11.81 -10.60
C ARG A 147 -6.30 -12.76 -9.53
N LEU A 148 -5.47 -13.22 -8.61
CA LEU A 148 -5.88 -14.10 -7.52
C LEU A 148 -6.78 -13.39 -6.49
N ALA A 149 -6.55 -12.11 -6.22
CA ALA A 149 -7.44 -11.31 -5.39
C ALA A 149 -8.84 -11.18 -6.02
N ASN A 150 -8.91 -11.00 -7.34
CA ASN A 150 -10.17 -10.93 -8.07
C ASN A 150 -10.92 -12.26 -8.05
N ILE A 151 -10.23 -13.40 -8.18
CA ILE A 151 -10.82 -14.74 -8.03
C ILE A 151 -11.40 -14.91 -6.62
N LEU A 152 -10.62 -14.58 -5.59
CA LEU A 152 -11.07 -14.63 -4.20
C LEU A 152 -12.31 -13.74 -3.98
N LYS A 153 -12.27 -12.49 -4.41
CA LYS A 153 -13.37 -11.53 -4.30
C LYS A 153 -14.64 -12.04 -4.96
N ALA A 154 -14.54 -12.53 -6.19
CA ALA A 154 -15.67 -13.07 -6.92
C ALA A 154 -16.28 -14.30 -6.21
N GLY A 155 -15.44 -15.21 -5.72
CA GLY A 155 -15.86 -16.42 -5.00
C GLY A 155 -16.55 -16.09 -3.68
N VAL A 156 -16.03 -15.13 -2.92
CA VAL A 156 -16.62 -14.65 -1.66
C VAL A 156 -18.00 -14.05 -1.88
N LEU A 157 -18.14 -13.18 -2.91
CA LEU A 157 -19.42 -12.58 -3.28
C LEU A 157 -20.43 -13.62 -3.75
N ALA A 158 -20.00 -14.61 -4.55
CA ALA A 158 -20.87 -15.71 -5.02
C ALA A 158 -21.40 -16.57 -3.88
N LYS A 159 -20.68 -16.66 -2.76
CA LYS A 159 -21.11 -17.34 -1.53
C LYS A 159 -22.01 -16.48 -0.63
N GLY A 160 -22.29 -15.23 -1.02
CA GLY A 160 -23.19 -14.33 -0.30
C GLY A 160 -22.52 -13.52 0.83
N TYR A 161 -21.19 -13.59 0.99
CA TYR A 161 -20.51 -12.73 1.94
C TYR A 161 -20.53 -11.27 1.51
N LYS A 162 -20.50 -10.38 2.49
CA LYS A 162 -20.37 -8.94 2.25
C LYS A 162 -18.90 -8.53 2.37
N LEU A 163 -18.50 -7.61 1.53
CA LEU A 163 -17.21 -6.94 1.67
C LEU A 163 -17.37 -5.74 2.59
N LEU A 164 -16.34 -5.46 3.40
CA LEU A 164 -16.26 -4.22 4.18
C LEU A 164 -16.15 -3.01 3.24
N LEU A 165 -15.38 -3.18 2.16
CA LEU A 165 -15.23 -2.22 1.08
C LEU A 165 -14.82 -2.96 -0.21
N ASP A 166 -15.03 -2.34 -1.34
CA ASP A 166 -14.64 -2.87 -2.63
C ASP A 166 -13.20 -2.47 -2.96
N SER A 167 -12.24 -3.28 -2.47
CA SER A 167 -10.82 -3.04 -2.75
C SER A 167 -10.45 -3.57 -4.14
N PRO A 168 -9.80 -2.75 -5.00
CA PRO A 168 -9.26 -3.20 -6.29
C PRO A 168 -7.88 -3.84 -6.17
N THR A 169 -7.31 -3.92 -4.96
CA THR A 169 -5.94 -4.38 -4.74
C THR A 169 -5.87 -5.82 -4.24
N ASN A 170 -4.68 -6.28 -3.91
CA ASN A 170 -4.42 -7.60 -3.36
C ASN A 170 -5.02 -7.87 -1.97
N GLN A 171 -5.59 -6.85 -1.31
CA GLN A 171 -6.19 -6.97 0.01
C GLN A 171 -7.70 -7.06 -0.11
N GLN A 172 -8.31 -8.13 0.42
CA GLN A 172 -9.75 -8.34 0.39
C GLN A 172 -10.29 -8.40 1.82
N PHE A 173 -11.31 -7.60 2.11
CA PHE A 173 -11.88 -7.43 3.44
C PHE A 173 -13.30 -7.98 3.47
N ILE A 174 -13.50 -9.07 4.21
CA ILE A 174 -14.73 -9.84 4.22
C ILE A 174 -15.37 -9.71 5.59
N ILE A 175 -16.68 -9.51 5.63
CA ILE A 175 -17.46 -9.49 6.87
C ILE A 175 -17.96 -10.92 7.15
N VAL A 176 -17.61 -11.45 8.31
CA VAL A 176 -18.06 -12.76 8.78
C VAL A 176 -18.72 -12.63 10.15
N ASP A 177 -19.69 -13.52 10.44
CA ASP A 177 -20.26 -13.63 11.78
C ASP A 177 -19.28 -14.24 12.78
N ASN A 178 -19.60 -14.14 14.08
CA ASN A 178 -18.72 -14.61 15.15
C ASN A 178 -18.51 -16.13 15.13
N GLU A 179 -19.47 -16.93 14.67
CA GLU A 179 -19.36 -18.38 14.56
C GLU A 179 -18.39 -18.76 13.44
N LYS A 180 -18.60 -18.20 12.24
CA LYS A 180 -17.71 -18.42 11.09
C LYS A 180 -16.29 -17.90 11.37
N TYR A 181 -16.16 -16.76 12.05
CA TYR A 181 -14.86 -16.25 12.49
C TYR A 181 -14.12 -17.26 13.36
N ALA A 182 -14.81 -17.85 14.37
CA ALA A 182 -14.19 -18.80 15.28
C ALA A 182 -13.85 -20.14 14.59
N GLU A 183 -14.63 -20.56 13.60
CA GLU A 183 -14.37 -21.72 12.76
C GLU A 183 -13.14 -21.52 11.89
N LEU A 184 -13.11 -20.43 11.10
CA LEU A 184 -12.01 -20.12 10.19
C LEU A 184 -10.67 -19.98 10.91
N LYS A 185 -10.67 -19.39 12.09
CA LYS A 185 -9.45 -19.18 12.89
C LYS A 185 -8.74 -20.50 13.28
N LYS A 186 -9.45 -21.63 13.27
CA LYS A 186 -8.88 -22.95 13.54
C LYS A 186 -8.24 -23.59 12.30
N GLN A 187 -8.59 -23.13 11.12
CA GLN A 187 -8.25 -23.77 9.84
C GLN A 187 -7.30 -22.94 8.97
N VAL A 188 -7.40 -21.60 9.03
CA VAL A 188 -6.64 -20.71 8.17
C VAL A 188 -6.18 -19.46 8.93
N ALA A 189 -5.00 -18.96 8.56
CA ALA A 189 -4.48 -17.70 9.09
C ALA A 189 -5.04 -16.51 8.30
N PHE A 190 -5.54 -15.51 9.01
CA PHE A 190 -6.01 -14.24 8.45
C PHE A 190 -5.75 -13.09 9.43
N SER A 191 -5.83 -11.86 8.94
CA SER A 191 -5.80 -10.69 9.81
C SER A 191 -7.22 -10.36 10.29
N THR A 192 -7.43 -10.33 11.61
CA THR A 192 -8.62 -9.68 12.17
C THR A 192 -8.48 -8.19 11.91
N TRP A 193 -9.49 -7.59 11.29
CA TRP A 193 -9.41 -6.18 10.91
C TRP A 193 -10.12 -5.29 11.92
N GLU A 194 -11.43 -5.30 11.93
CA GLU A 194 -12.21 -4.50 12.87
C GLU A 194 -13.54 -5.17 13.20
N LYS A 195 -14.13 -4.81 14.33
CA LYS A 195 -15.51 -5.15 14.66
C LYS A 195 -16.46 -4.27 13.86
N VAL A 196 -17.35 -4.91 13.09
CA VAL A 196 -18.38 -4.21 12.32
C VAL A 196 -19.59 -3.90 13.21
N ASP A 197 -20.00 -4.89 14.01
CA ASP A 197 -21.07 -4.79 15.02
C ASP A 197 -20.89 -5.87 16.11
N ALA A 198 -21.91 -6.10 16.93
CA ALA A 198 -21.86 -7.10 18.00
C ALA A 198 -21.64 -8.53 17.48
N ASP A 199 -22.18 -8.85 16.32
CA ASP A 199 -22.24 -10.19 15.76
C ASP A 199 -21.27 -10.41 14.59
N HIS A 200 -20.69 -9.36 14.03
CA HIS A 200 -19.85 -9.45 12.84
C HIS A 200 -18.47 -8.81 13.04
N THR A 201 -17.50 -9.43 12.38
CA THR A 201 -16.10 -8.97 12.34
C THR A 201 -15.63 -8.94 10.89
N ALA A 202 -14.96 -7.87 10.51
CA ALA A 202 -14.21 -7.81 9.25
C ALA A 202 -12.87 -8.52 9.42
N ILE A 203 -12.57 -9.40 8.47
CA ILE A 203 -11.28 -10.10 8.35
C ILE A 203 -10.63 -9.75 7.03
N ARG A 204 -9.31 -9.77 6.98
CA ARG A 204 -8.54 -9.47 5.77
C ARG A 204 -7.78 -10.69 5.30
N PHE A 205 -7.97 -11.03 4.03
CA PHE A 205 -7.06 -11.87 3.25
C PHE A 205 -6.22 -11.00 2.32
N ALA A 206 -5.00 -11.43 2.04
CA ALA A 206 -4.12 -10.73 1.12
C ALA A 206 -3.41 -11.75 0.22
N THR A 207 -3.60 -11.61 -1.07
CA THR A 207 -2.83 -12.36 -2.06
C THR A 207 -1.45 -11.72 -2.25
N SER A 208 -0.51 -12.48 -2.76
CA SER A 208 0.85 -12.02 -3.02
C SER A 208 1.42 -12.66 -4.28
N TRP A 209 2.62 -12.25 -4.63
CA TRP A 209 3.39 -12.85 -5.72
C TRP A 209 3.60 -14.37 -5.58
N ALA A 210 3.57 -14.89 -4.35
CA ALA A 210 3.79 -16.31 -4.04
C ALA A 210 2.49 -17.10 -3.83
N THR A 211 1.32 -16.44 -3.84
CA THR A 211 0.02 -17.11 -3.66
C THR A 211 -0.26 -18.02 -4.84
N LYS A 212 -0.72 -19.23 -4.55
CA LYS A 212 -1.15 -20.18 -5.58
C LYS A 212 -2.66 -20.14 -5.76
N GLU A 213 -3.11 -20.47 -6.96
CA GLU A 213 -4.54 -20.52 -7.25
C GLU A 213 -5.25 -21.62 -6.46
N GLU A 214 -4.57 -22.77 -6.25
CA GLU A 214 -5.08 -23.87 -5.42
C GLU A 214 -5.36 -23.43 -3.99
N ASP A 215 -4.51 -22.56 -3.41
CA ASP A 215 -4.69 -22.05 -2.05
C ASP A 215 -5.91 -21.12 -1.98
N VAL A 216 -6.17 -20.34 -3.03
CA VAL A 216 -7.37 -19.50 -3.13
C VAL A 216 -8.63 -20.35 -3.23
N GLN A 217 -8.60 -21.41 -4.04
CA GLN A 217 -9.73 -22.35 -4.17
C GLN A 217 -9.99 -23.08 -2.83
N ALA A 218 -8.96 -23.58 -2.18
CA ALA A 218 -9.08 -24.22 -0.86
C ALA A 218 -9.65 -23.26 0.20
N LEU A 219 -9.24 -21.98 0.19
CA LEU A 219 -9.84 -20.97 1.06
C LEU A 219 -11.31 -20.75 0.74
N LEU A 220 -11.67 -20.69 -0.54
CA LEU A 220 -13.07 -20.55 -0.93
C LEU A 220 -13.91 -21.77 -0.51
N GLU A 221 -13.37 -22.97 -0.46
CA GLU A 221 -14.08 -24.16 0.05
C GLU A 221 -14.37 -24.06 1.56
N LEU A 222 -13.51 -23.39 2.32
CA LEU A 222 -13.69 -23.18 3.76
C LEU A 222 -14.73 -22.08 4.08
N LEU A 223 -14.92 -21.13 3.19
CA LEU A 223 -15.91 -20.07 3.30
C LEU A 223 -17.31 -20.57 2.88
#